data_e9b1a6b59c898b4b4518ac65286edafa
#
_entry.id   e9b1a6b59c898b4b4518ac65286edafa
#
_cell.length_a   1.000
_cell.length_b   1.000
_cell.length_c   1.000
_cell.angle_alpha   90.00
_cell.angle_beta   90.00
_cell.angle_gamma   90.00
#
_symmetry.space_group_name_H-M   'P 1'
#
loop_
_entity.id
_entity.type
_entity.pdbx_description
1 polymer ?
#
loop_
_entity_poly.entity_id
_entity_poly.type
_entity_poly.pdbx_seq_one_letter_code
_entity_poly.pdbx_strand_id
1 'polypeptide(L)'
;MIEAPFSLDFDRLEQGARVRSRGRTITESDLVSFSALTGDWHPQHADVAWAAESSFGERIAHGMLVLSYALGLLPIDPDRVVALRGIRNVVFKRPVPIGTTIRVETWSLLEPSA
;
A
#
# COMPACT_ATOMS: atom_id res chain seq x y z
N MET A 1 -15.09 -19.18 -2.28
CA MET A 1 -13.91 -18.29 -2.06
C MET A 1 -13.34 -17.94 -3.44
N ILE A 2 -13.19 -16.66 -3.70
CA ILE A 2 -12.60 -16.19 -4.96
C ILE A 2 -11.10 -16.39 -4.86
N GLU A 3 -10.52 -17.12 -5.82
CA GLU A 3 -9.08 -17.28 -5.89
C GLU A 3 -8.44 -15.92 -6.22
N ALA A 4 -7.36 -15.60 -5.53
CA ALA A 4 -6.61 -14.38 -5.82
C ALA A 4 -5.97 -14.48 -7.21
N PRO A 5 -5.99 -13.41 -8.02
CA PRO A 5 -5.40 -13.43 -9.36
C PRO A 5 -3.93 -13.86 -9.36
N PHE A 6 -3.21 -13.54 -8.29
CA PHE A 6 -1.79 -13.88 -8.15
C PHE A 6 -1.54 -15.37 -7.92
N SER A 7 -2.59 -16.16 -7.67
CA SER A 7 -2.52 -17.61 -7.51
C SER A 7 -2.96 -18.38 -8.75
N LEU A 8 -3.36 -17.68 -9.81
CA LEU A 8 -3.83 -18.29 -11.04
C LEU A 8 -2.75 -18.25 -12.12
N ASP A 9 -2.77 -19.27 -12.97
CA ASP A 9 -2.00 -19.24 -14.20
C ASP A 9 -2.52 -18.10 -15.08
N PHE A 10 -1.63 -17.49 -15.89
CA PHE A 10 -1.99 -16.34 -16.71
C PHE A 10 -3.23 -16.59 -17.58
N ASP A 11 -3.36 -17.80 -18.15
CA ASP A 11 -4.47 -18.17 -19.02
C ASP A 11 -5.82 -18.20 -18.31
N ARG A 12 -5.81 -18.26 -16.98
CA ARG A 12 -7.01 -18.31 -16.15
C ARG A 12 -7.39 -16.96 -15.58
N LEU A 13 -6.59 -15.92 -15.83
CA LEU A 13 -6.89 -14.58 -15.36
C LEU A 13 -8.05 -13.99 -16.14
N GLU A 14 -8.96 -13.33 -15.45
CA GLU A 14 -10.10 -12.65 -16.04
C GLU A 14 -9.93 -11.14 -15.91
N GLN A 15 -10.29 -10.42 -16.97
CA GLN A 15 -10.32 -8.97 -16.97
C GLN A 15 -11.30 -8.48 -15.91
N GLY A 16 -10.83 -7.58 -15.05
CA GLY A 16 -11.66 -7.01 -13.99
C GLY A 16 -11.87 -7.89 -12.77
N ALA A 17 -11.18 -9.05 -12.68
CA ALA A 17 -11.24 -9.89 -11.50
C ALA A 17 -10.83 -9.09 -10.27
N ARG A 18 -11.68 -9.08 -9.24
CA ARG A 18 -11.54 -8.22 -8.07
C ARG A 18 -11.10 -9.02 -6.87
N VAL A 19 -10.10 -8.49 -6.15
CA VAL A 19 -9.63 -9.05 -4.87
C VAL A 19 -9.57 -7.96 -3.84
N ARG A 20 -9.98 -8.30 -2.64
CA ARG A 20 -9.91 -7.42 -1.47
C ARG A 20 -9.09 -8.08 -0.38
N SER A 21 -8.09 -7.36 0.14
CA SER A 21 -7.24 -7.87 1.20
C SER A 21 -7.87 -7.76 2.58
N ARG A 22 -7.23 -8.42 3.56
CA ARG A 22 -7.48 -8.14 4.97
C ARG A 22 -7.04 -6.72 5.33
N GLY A 23 -7.47 -6.24 6.50
CA GLY A 23 -7.08 -4.94 7.01
C GLY A 23 -5.69 -4.95 7.68
N ARG A 24 -5.03 -3.81 7.63
CA ARG A 24 -3.77 -3.55 8.32
C ARG A 24 -3.85 -2.17 8.98
N THR A 25 -3.81 -2.11 10.30
CA THR A 25 -3.84 -0.84 11.02
C THR A 25 -2.45 -0.22 11.06
N ILE A 26 -2.36 1.05 10.69
CA ILE A 26 -1.11 1.82 10.73
C ILE A 26 -0.87 2.26 12.18
N THR A 27 0.31 2.00 12.69
CA THR A 27 0.70 2.30 14.06
C THR A 27 1.81 3.34 14.11
N GLU A 28 2.02 3.92 15.30
CA GLU A 28 3.17 4.81 15.52
C GLU A 28 4.50 4.11 15.23
N SER A 29 4.61 2.85 15.64
CA SER A 29 5.79 2.04 15.38
C SER A 29 6.07 1.91 13.87
N ASP A 30 5.04 1.84 13.05
CA ASP A 30 5.19 1.79 11.59
C ASP A 30 5.84 3.07 11.06
N LEU A 31 5.39 4.23 11.51
CA LEU A 31 5.95 5.51 11.08
C LEU A 31 7.42 5.64 11.50
N VAL A 32 7.72 5.30 12.74
CA VAL A 32 9.10 5.38 13.27
C VAL A 32 10.02 4.43 12.50
N SER A 33 9.59 3.19 12.30
CA SER A 33 10.38 2.20 11.57
C SER A 33 10.63 2.61 10.12
N PHE A 34 9.63 3.14 9.45
CA PHE A 34 9.77 3.57 8.07
C PHE A 34 10.65 4.83 7.95
N SER A 35 10.54 5.77 8.88
CA SER A 35 11.42 6.93 8.94
C SER A 35 12.87 6.51 9.14
N ALA A 36 13.11 5.57 10.04
CA ALA A 36 14.45 5.04 10.31
C ALA A 36 15.03 4.33 9.09
N LEU A 37 14.21 3.54 8.39
CA LEU A 37 14.63 2.80 7.21
C LEU A 37 15.00 3.71 6.03
N THR A 38 14.23 4.76 5.83
CA THR A 38 14.33 5.63 4.65
C THR A 38 15.11 6.91 4.88
N GLY A 39 15.23 7.34 6.12
CA GLY A 39 15.77 8.66 6.46
C GLY A 39 14.75 9.80 6.32
N ASP A 40 13.48 9.50 6.04
CA ASP A 40 12.42 10.50 5.93
C ASP A 40 11.80 10.79 7.28
N TRP A 41 12.43 11.74 7.98
CA TRP A 41 11.98 12.24 9.28
C TRP A 41 11.23 13.56 9.18
N HIS A 42 10.55 13.81 8.08
CA HIS A 42 9.76 15.05 7.95
C HIS A 42 8.83 15.17 9.16
N PRO A 43 8.70 16.37 9.74
CA PRO A 43 7.90 16.56 10.95
C PRO A 43 6.43 16.13 10.84
N GLN A 44 5.86 16.11 9.64
CA GLN A 44 4.50 15.58 9.47
C GLN A 44 4.38 14.09 9.86
N HIS A 45 5.48 13.36 9.92
CA HIS A 45 5.52 11.97 10.36
C HIS A 45 6.07 11.81 11.76
N ALA A 46 6.99 12.70 12.18
CA ALA A 46 7.86 12.49 13.32
C ALA A 46 7.60 13.43 14.51
N ASP A 47 6.93 14.57 14.31
CA ASP A 47 6.80 15.61 15.32
C ASP A 47 5.31 15.88 15.61
N VAL A 48 4.87 15.40 16.77
CA VAL A 48 3.47 15.55 17.21
C VAL A 48 3.05 17.01 17.29
N ALA A 49 3.91 17.86 17.89
CA ALA A 49 3.59 19.27 18.09
C ALA A 49 3.51 20.02 16.76
N TRP A 50 4.47 19.77 15.88
CA TRP A 50 4.46 20.37 14.55
C TRP A 50 3.23 19.93 13.75
N ALA A 51 2.93 18.63 13.78
CA ALA A 51 1.81 18.06 13.03
C ALA A 51 0.46 18.59 13.53
N ALA A 52 0.32 18.84 14.83
CA ALA A 52 -0.89 19.43 15.39
C ALA A 52 -1.21 20.80 14.80
N GLU A 53 -0.20 21.57 14.44
CA GLU A 53 -0.33 22.90 13.84
C GLU A 53 -0.37 22.85 12.31
N SER A 54 -0.17 21.68 11.72
CA SER A 54 -0.23 21.51 10.27
C SER A 54 -1.67 21.46 9.77
N SER A 55 -1.83 21.55 8.45
CA SER A 55 -3.14 21.40 7.81
C SER A 55 -3.81 20.06 8.06
N PHE A 56 -3.03 19.03 8.43
CA PHE A 56 -3.55 17.70 8.74
C PHE A 56 -4.04 17.57 10.20
N GLY A 57 -3.53 18.41 11.12
CA GLY A 57 -3.90 18.39 12.53
C GLY A 57 -3.31 17.24 13.35
N GLU A 58 -2.62 16.29 12.73
CA GLU A 58 -2.00 15.15 13.37
C GLU A 58 -0.94 14.56 12.46
N ARG A 59 -0.11 13.66 13.01
CA ARG A 59 0.89 12.96 12.20
C ARG A 59 0.21 12.04 11.20
N ILE A 60 0.75 12.02 10.00
CA ILE A 60 0.27 11.15 8.92
C ILE A 60 1.36 10.21 8.46
N ALA A 61 0.97 9.07 7.93
CA ALA A 61 1.89 8.11 7.37
C ALA A 61 2.51 8.62 6.06
N HIS A 62 3.75 8.19 5.82
CA HIS A 62 4.40 8.41 4.53
C HIS A 62 3.58 7.74 3.43
N GLY A 63 3.41 8.41 2.29
CA GLY A 63 2.71 7.80 1.17
C GLY A 63 3.35 6.49 0.73
N MET A 64 4.68 6.45 0.67
CA MET A 64 5.42 5.24 0.28
C MET A 64 5.31 4.11 1.32
N LEU A 65 5.14 4.44 2.61
CA LEU A 65 4.83 3.43 3.63
C LEU A 65 3.51 2.74 3.32
N VAL A 66 2.47 3.54 3.06
CA VAL A 66 1.14 3.02 2.75
C VAL A 66 1.18 2.16 1.50
N LEU A 67 1.84 2.62 0.45
CA LEU A 67 2.00 1.86 -0.79
C LEU A 67 2.74 0.55 -0.57
N SER A 68 3.83 0.58 0.20
CA SER A 68 4.62 -0.62 0.51
C SER A 68 3.81 -1.64 1.30
N TYR A 69 3.04 -1.19 2.27
CA TYR A 69 2.17 -2.07 3.05
C TYR A 69 1.03 -2.62 2.21
N ALA A 70 0.49 -1.81 1.29
CA ALA A 70 -0.51 -2.25 0.34
C ALA A 70 0.01 -3.43 -0.50
N LEU A 71 1.23 -3.31 -1.04
CA LEU A 71 1.86 -4.41 -1.77
C LEU A 71 2.04 -5.65 -0.89
N GLY A 72 2.42 -5.46 0.37
CA GLY A 72 2.58 -6.56 1.33
C GLY A 72 1.28 -7.26 1.70
N LEU A 73 0.14 -6.62 1.47
CA LEU A 73 -1.18 -7.23 1.71
C LEU A 73 -1.68 -8.08 0.54
N LEU A 74 -1.02 -8.01 -0.60
CA LEU A 74 -1.42 -8.81 -1.76
C LEU A 74 -0.94 -10.25 -1.61
N PRO A 75 -1.80 -11.24 -1.89
CA PRO A 75 -1.43 -12.65 -1.80
C PRO A 75 -0.64 -13.08 -3.04
N ILE A 76 0.65 -12.78 -3.04
CA ILE A 76 1.54 -13.04 -4.18
C ILE A 76 2.06 -14.48 -4.11
N ASP A 77 1.78 -15.27 -5.15
CA ASP A 77 2.30 -16.61 -5.29
C ASP A 77 3.69 -16.55 -5.97
N PRO A 78 4.76 -16.97 -5.27
CA PRO A 78 6.10 -16.88 -5.83
C PRO A 78 6.32 -17.72 -7.07
N ASP A 79 5.51 -18.74 -7.30
CA ASP A 79 5.61 -19.59 -8.48
C ASP A 79 5.00 -18.94 -9.72
N ARG A 80 4.20 -17.90 -9.55
CA ARG A 80 3.48 -17.24 -10.64
C ARG A 80 3.83 -15.77 -10.84
N VAL A 81 4.25 -15.10 -9.79
CA VAL A 81 4.63 -13.69 -9.85
C VAL A 81 6.15 -13.60 -9.77
N VAL A 82 6.75 -13.20 -10.87
CA VAL A 82 8.22 -13.17 -10.99
C VAL A 82 8.81 -11.97 -10.27
N ALA A 83 8.27 -10.79 -10.51
CA ALA A 83 8.80 -9.55 -9.95
C ALA A 83 7.82 -8.40 -10.14
N LEU A 84 7.98 -7.36 -9.31
CA LEU A 84 7.34 -6.08 -9.54
C LEU A 84 8.10 -5.39 -10.69
N ARG A 85 7.42 -5.19 -11.80
CA ARG A 85 8.03 -4.60 -12.99
C ARG A 85 7.97 -3.09 -13.02
N GLY A 86 6.89 -2.52 -12.52
CA GLY A 86 6.72 -1.09 -12.56
C GLY A 86 5.47 -0.66 -11.83
N ILE A 87 5.40 0.63 -11.57
CA ILE A 87 4.26 1.29 -10.95
C ILE A 87 3.92 2.52 -11.78
N ARG A 88 2.64 2.70 -12.09
CA ARG A 88 2.17 3.86 -12.86
C ARG A 88 1.10 4.61 -12.09
N ASN A 89 1.06 5.93 -12.28
CA ASN A 89 -0.03 6.78 -11.81
C ASN A 89 -0.34 6.63 -10.32
N VAL A 90 0.69 6.65 -9.49
CA VAL A 90 0.51 6.61 -8.04
C VAL A 90 0.03 7.97 -7.57
N VAL A 91 -1.14 8.02 -6.94
CA VAL A 91 -1.71 9.23 -6.39
C VAL A 91 -2.12 8.98 -4.94
N PHE A 92 -1.62 9.80 -4.03
CA PHE A 92 -2.00 9.76 -2.62
C PHE A 92 -3.12 10.78 -2.39
N LYS A 93 -4.37 10.30 -2.46
CA LYS A 93 -5.54 11.18 -2.45
C LYS A 93 -5.93 11.70 -1.07
N ARG A 94 -5.59 10.95 -0.02
CA ARG A 94 -5.97 11.28 1.36
C ARG A 94 -4.81 11.01 2.30
N PRO A 95 -4.63 11.85 3.33
CA PRO A 95 -3.69 11.53 4.40
C PRO A 95 -4.15 10.30 5.16
N VAL A 96 -3.20 9.54 5.68
CA VAL A 96 -3.45 8.35 6.48
C VAL A 96 -2.90 8.58 7.89
N PRO A 97 -3.75 8.97 8.85
CA PRO A 97 -3.32 9.14 10.23
C PRO A 97 -2.99 7.81 10.91
N ILE A 98 -2.23 7.88 12.00
CA ILE A 98 -2.00 6.74 12.88
C ILE A 98 -3.34 6.21 13.38
N GLY A 99 -3.52 4.89 13.39
CA GLY A 99 -4.76 4.24 13.79
C GLY A 99 -5.71 3.93 12.64
N THR A 100 -5.41 4.41 11.44
CA THR A 100 -6.20 4.08 10.24
C THR A 100 -5.93 2.63 9.83
N THR A 101 -6.97 1.90 9.51
CA THR A 101 -6.86 0.57 8.94
C THR A 101 -6.98 0.66 7.43
N ILE A 102 -5.95 0.19 6.73
CA ILE A 102 -5.94 0.14 5.27
C ILE A 102 -6.31 -1.26 4.78
N ARG A 103 -6.92 -1.30 3.62
CA ARG A 103 -7.17 -2.51 2.84
C ARG A 103 -6.83 -2.24 1.40
N VAL A 104 -6.48 -3.29 0.67
CA VAL A 104 -6.18 -3.18 -0.75
C VAL A 104 -7.31 -3.81 -1.54
N GLU A 105 -7.77 -3.10 -2.54
CA GLU A 105 -8.63 -3.66 -3.57
C GLU A 105 -7.88 -3.62 -4.89
N THR A 106 -7.91 -4.73 -5.60
CA THR A 106 -7.28 -4.81 -6.92
C THR A 106 -8.27 -5.31 -7.96
N TRP A 107 -8.09 -4.81 -9.17
CA TRP A 107 -8.80 -5.30 -10.35
C TRP A 107 -7.76 -5.74 -11.35
N SER A 108 -7.92 -6.94 -11.89
CA SER A 108 -7.04 -7.42 -12.94
C SER A 108 -7.26 -6.60 -14.20
N LEU A 109 -6.20 -5.99 -14.69
CA LEU A 109 -6.20 -5.31 -15.98
C LEU A 109 -5.23 -6.04 -16.89
N LEU A 110 -5.78 -6.77 -17.85
CA LEU A 110 -4.99 -7.58 -18.77
C LEU A 110 -4.62 -6.73 -19.99
N GLU A 111 -3.35 -6.35 -20.05
CA GLU A 111 -2.81 -5.59 -21.18
C GLU A 111 -1.90 -6.49 -22.00
N PRO A 112 -1.84 -6.26 -23.32
CA PRO A 112 -0.85 -6.94 -24.16
C PRO A 112 0.56 -6.67 -23.63
N SER A 113 1.43 -7.67 -23.68
CA SER A 113 2.83 -7.48 -23.32
C SER A 113 3.48 -6.43 -24.20
N ALA A 114 4.10 -5.47 -23.56
CA ALA A 114 4.92 -4.51 -24.27
C ALA A 114 6.30 -5.10 -24.56
#